data_7bf370d84e8b42fe5cb54149e954de16
#
_entry.id   7bf370d84e8b42fe5cb54149e954de16
#
_cell.length_a   1.000
_cell.length_b   1.000
_cell.length_c   1.000
_cell.angle_alpha   90.00
_cell.angle_beta   90.00
_cell.angle_gamma   90.00
#
_symmetry.space_group_name_H-M   'P 1'
#
loop_
_entity.id
_entity.type
_entity.pdbx_description
1 polymer ?
#
loop_
_entity_poly.entity_id
_entity_poly.type
_entity_poly.pdbx_seq_one_letter_code
_entity_poly.pdbx_strand_id
1 'polypeptide(L)'
;MTAARKTPSNIIAASRDLVQLHEGRRQFSYYDTRGKLTIAVGRKLTDRGLADDEIDYLFANDLIIALQICQDLYPCFLSFTPARQAALISMAFNLGKPRLAGFRRMRAAINRGNWQGAADEAENSLWARQTRHRATDIAARLRGVHKP
;
A
#
# COMPACT_ATOMS: atom_id res chain seq x y z
N MET A 1 -8.78 5.90 31.75
CA MET A 1 -7.37 6.22 31.38
C MET A 1 -6.48 5.11 31.88
N THR A 2 -6.04 4.22 31.02
CA THR A 2 -5.03 3.22 31.35
C THR A 2 -3.67 3.92 31.32
N ALA A 3 -3.04 4.05 32.47
CA ALA A 3 -1.68 4.58 32.57
C ALA A 3 -0.76 3.76 31.69
N ALA A 4 -0.10 4.40 30.72
CA ALA A 4 0.94 3.77 29.91
C ALA A 4 2.01 3.21 30.87
N ARG A 5 2.12 1.89 30.96
CA ARG A 5 3.17 1.24 31.75
C ARG A 5 4.51 1.65 31.14
N LYS A 6 5.29 2.45 31.86
CA LYS A 6 6.67 2.76 31.50
C LYS A 6 7.46 1.45 31.46
N THR A 7 7.71 0.94 30.27
CA THR A 7 8.48 -0.30 30.09
C THR A 7 9.97 0.01 30.39
N PRO A 8 10.61 -0.69 31.32
CA PRO A 8 12.02 -0.47 31.61
C PRO A 8 12.87 -0.80 30.38
N SER A 9 13.49 0.20 29.74
CA SER A 9 14.24 0.06 28.50
C SER A 9 15.41 -0.94 28.59
N ASN A 10 16.03 -1.04 29.76
CA ASN A 10 17.11 -1.99 30.05
C ASN A 10 16.68 -3.45 30.02
N ILE A 11 15.47 -3.76 30.49
CA ILE A 11 14.93 -5.13 30.44
C ILE A 11 14.62 -5.53 29.01
N ILE A 12 14.01 -4.64 28.24
CA ILE A 12 13.72 -4.90 26.82
C ILE A 12 15.01 -5.11 26.03
N ALA A 13 16.02 -4.25 26.23
CA ALA A 13 17.30 -4.40 25.53
C ALA A 13 18.00 -5.73 25.85
N ALA A 14 18.05 -6.12 27.13
CA ALA A 14 18.65 -7.38 27.56
C ALA A 14 17.91 -8.62 27.02
N SER A 15 16.60 -8.53 26.85
CA SER A 15 15.77 -9.66 26.38
C SER A 15 15.76 -9.79 24.88
N ARG A 16 15.97 -8.70 24.13
CA ARG A 16 15.78 -8.62 22.69
C ARG A 16 16.58 -9.69 21.93
N ASP A 17 17.89 -9.75 22.20
CA ASP A 17 18.80 -10.64 21.46
C ASP A 17 18.50 -12.10 21.79
N LEU A 18 18.21 -12.40 23.04
CA LEU A 18 17.88 -13.77 23.46
C LEU A 18 16.57 -14.25 22.84
N VAL A 19 15.53 -13.42 22.86
CA VAL A 19 14.23 -13.77 22.25
C VAL A 19 14.38 -13.92 20.75
N GLN A 20 15.08 -13.00 20.08
CA GLN A 20 15.30 -13.08 18.64
C GLN A 20 16.11 -14.32 18.25
N LEU A 21 17.09 -14.72 19.07
CA LEU A 21 17.86 -15.94 18.88
C LEU A 21 16.96 -17.19 18.91
N HIS A 22 16.03 -17.27 19.85
CA HIS A 22 15.15 -18.42 20.01
C HIS A 22 14.01 -18.46 18.99
N GLU A 23 13.38 -17.33 18.71
CA GLU A 23 12.22 -17.24 17.79
C GLU A 23 12.64 -17.11 16.31
N GLY A 24 13.84 -16.60 16.04
CA GLY A 24 14.29 -16.25 14.71
C GLY A 24 13.67 -14.95 14.20
N ARG A 25 14.13 -14.50 13.01
CA ARG A 25 13.63 -13.29 12.35
C ARG A 25 13.21 -13.63 10.92
N ARG A 26 11.94 -13.48 10.58
CA ARG A 26 11.40 -13.83 9.27
C ARG A 26 10.65 -12.66 8.64
N GLN A 27 10.93 -12.37 7.39
CA GLN A 27 10.24 -11.34 6.61
C GLN A 27 8.87 -11.81 6.11
N PHE A 28 8.72 -13.11 5.87
CA PHE A 28 7.48 -13.68 5.35
C PHE A 28 6.78 -14.50 6.42
N SER A 29 5.45 -14.53 6.33
CA SER A 29 4.64 -15.35 7.20
C SER A 29 4.89 -16.84 6.96
N TYR A 30 4.72 -17.61 8.02
CA TYR A 30 4.82 -19.08 8.03
C TYR A 30 3.82 -19.66 9.02
N TYR A 31 3.56 -20.93 8.90
CA TYR A 31 2.79 -21.64 9.91
C TYR A 31 3.73 -22.25 10.95
N ASP A 32 3.46 -21.98 12.22
CA ASP A 32 4.21 -22.59 13.32
C ASP A 32 3.84 -24.07 13.51
N THR A 33 4.49 -24.73 14.46
CA THR A 33 4.25 -26.15 14.76
C THR A 33 2.83 -26.47 15.24
N ARG A 34 2.05 -25.43 15.60
CA ARG A 34 0.64 -25.53 16.01
C ARG A 34 -0.33 -25.11 14.90
N GLY A 35 0.18 -24.86 13.68
CA GLY A 35 -0.61 -24.39 12.56
C GLY A 35 -1.06 -22.93 12.65
N LYS A 36 -0.40 -22.11 13.49
CA LYS A 36 -0.70 -20.69 13.64
C LYS A 36 0.10 -19.84 12.66
N LEU A 37 -0.57 -18.96 11.92
CA LEU A 37 0.09 -18.02 11.01
C LEU A 37 0.95 -17.03 11.81
N THR A 38 2.25 -17.06 11.59
CA THR A 38 3.28 -16.36 12.36
C THR A 38 4.18 -15.52 11.44
N ILE A 39 4.70 -14.40 11.91
CA ILE A 39 5.61 -13.51 11.16
C ILE A 39 6.61 -12.85 12.09
N ALA A 40 7.63 -12.22 11.52
CA ALA A 40 8.66 -11.43 12.19
C ALA A 40 9.43 -12.26 13.25
N VAL A 41 9.39 -11.89 14.50
CA VAL A 41 10.02 -12.59 15.62
C VAL A 41 8.92 -13.28 16.43
N GLY A 42 8.38 -14.39 15.88
CA GLY A 42 7.42 -15.23 16.56
C GLY A 42 6.03 -14.61 16.79
N ARG A 43 5.66 -13.53 16.07
CA ARG A 43 4.33 -12.92 16.22
C ARG A 43 3.24 -13.78 15.57
N LYS A 44 2.31 -14.25 16.34
CA LYS A 44 1.14 -15.00 15.87
C LYS A 44 0.05 -14.05 15.38
N LEU A 45 -0.09 -13.94 14.05
CA LEU A 45 -1.05 -13.03 13.44
C LEU A 45 -2.50 -13.40 13.72
N THR A 46 -2.81 -14.71 13.79
CA THR A 46 -4.17 -15.18 14.09
C THR A 46 -4.62 -14.87 15.52
N ASP A 47 -3.69 -14.78 16.46
CA ASP A 47 -4.01 -14.58 17.87
C ASP A 47 -3.90 -13.11 18.31
N ARG A 48 -2.93 -12.39 17.75
CA ARG A 48 -2.59 -11.03 18.17
C ARG A 48 -2.84 -9.95 17.11
N GLY A 49 -2.70 -10.29 15.83
CA GLY A 49 -2.80 -9.32 14.75
C GLY A 49 -1.70 -8.27 14.80
N LEU A 50 -2.03 -7.08 14.29
CA LEU A 50 -1.19 -5.88 14.33
C LEU A 50 -1.87 -4.82 15.19
N ALA A 51 -1.09 -4.03 15.92
CA ALA A 51 -1.55 -2.82 16.61
C ALA A 51 -1.68 -1.66 15.60
N ASP A 52 -2.44 -0.62 15.95
CA ASP A 52 -2.72 0.50 15.05
C ASP A 52 -1.44 1.22 14.60
N ASP A 53 -0.47 1.43 15.48
CA ASP A 53 0.82 2.04 15.15
C ASP A 53 1.66 1.18 14.20
N GLU A 54 1.55 -0.14 14.30
CA GLU A 54 2.20 -1.08 13.37
C GLU A 54 1.52 -1.05 11.98
N ILE A 55 0.20 -0.96 11.95
CA ILE A 55 -0.57 -0.78 10.72
C ILE A 55 -0.18 0.53 10.04
N ASP A 56 -0.15 1.63 10.78
CA ASP A 56 0.24 2.94 10.26
C ASP A 56 1.66 2.95 9.70
N TYR A 57 2.60 2.30 10.38
CA TYR A 57 3.98 2.19 9.92
C TYR A 57 4.11 1.40 8.61
N LEU A 58 3.46 0.24 8.52
CA LEU A 58 3.43 -0.57 7.30
C LEU A 58 2.76 0.19 6.15
N PHE A 59 1.62 0.82 6.43
CA PHE A 59 0.88 1.60 5.45
C PHE A 59 1.69 2.78 4.90
N ALA A 60 2.39 3.52 5.75
CA ALA A 60 3.27 4.60 5.31
C ALA A 60 4.38 4.10 4.38
N ASN A 61 5.01 2.97 4.69
CA ASN A 61 6.01 2.35 3.82
C ASN A 61 5.43 1.92 2.46
N ASP A 62 4.24 1.32 2.46
CA ASP A 62 3.58 0.87 1.24
C ASP A 62 3.14 2.05 0.36
N LEU A 63 2.72 3.18 0.96
CA LEU A 63 2.44 4.42 0.21
C LEU A 63 3.68 4.99 -0.47
N ILE A 64 4.85 4.94 0.18
CA ILE A 64 6.12 5.37 -0.42
C ILE A 64 6.45 4.50 -1.64
N ILE A 65 6.25 3.19 -1.56
CA ILE A 65 6.45 2.29 -2.69
C ILE A 65 5.48 2.64 -3.84
N ALA A 66 4.22 2.88 -3.55
CA ALA A 66 3.23 3.29 -4.55
C ALA A 66 3.58 4.64 -5.21
N LEU A 67 4.07 5.60 -4.43
CA LEU A 67 4.58 6.87 -4.94
C LEU A 67 5.75 6.66 -5.92
N GLN A 68 6.74 5.85 -5.57
CA GLN A 68 7.87 5.53 -6.44
C GLN A 68 7.43 4.88 -7.75
N ILE A 69 6.47 3.96 -7.69
CA ILE A 69 5.88 3.35 -8.89
C ILE A 69 5.28 4.43 -9.82
N CYS A 70 4.53 5.38 -9.25
CA CYS A 70 3.94 6.46 -10.04
C CYS A 70 5.00 7.38 -10.66
N GLN A 71 6.05 7.72 -9.92
CA GLN A 71 7.15 8.53 -10.44
C GLN A 71 7.91 7.82 -11.58
N ASP A 72 8.09 6.50 -11.48
CA ASP A 72 8.73 5.71 -12.52
C ASP A 72 7.90 5.61 -13.82
N LEU A 73 6.58 5.51 -13.68
CA LEU A 73 5.68 5.31 -14.82
C LEU A 73 5.20 6.60 -15.48
N TYR A 74 5.18 7.70 -14.73
CA TYR A 74 4.65 8.99 -15.17
C TYR A 74 5.69 10.10 -14.95
N PRO A 75 6.49 10.46 -15.96
CA PRO A 75 7.59 11.44 -15.81
C PRO A 75 7.17 12.78 -15.21
N CYS A 76 5.95 13.24 -15.49
CA CYS A 76 5.43 14.51 -14.98
C CYS A 76 4.57 14.34 -13.71
N PHE A 77 4.64 13.21 -13.02
CA PHE A 77 3.76 12.88 -11.89
C PHE A 77 3.66 13.97 -10.83
N LEU A 78 4.80 14.58 -10.47
CA LEU A 78 4.83 15.61 -9.43
C LEU A 78 4.11 16.92 -9.83
N SER A 79 3.88 17.13 -11.12
CA SER A 79 3.15 18.29 -11.64
C SER A 79 1.63 18.10 -11.72
N PHE A 80 1.14 16.88 -11.47
CA PHE A 80 -0.29 16.61 -11.53
C PHE A 80 -1.03 17.21 -10.34
N THR A 81 -2.32 17.42 -10.48
CA THR A 81 -3.15 17.87 -9.35
C THR A 81 -3.16 16.83 -8.23
N PRO A 82 -3.34 17.23 -6.96
CA PRO A 82 -3.40 16.29 -5.83
C PRO A 82 -4.42 15.17 -6.03
N ALA A 83 -5.57 15.45 -6.63
CA ALA A 83 -6.59 14.45 -6.91
C ALA A 83 -6.11 13.38 -7.91
N ARG A 84 -5.42 13.78 -8.97
CA ARG A 84 -4.83 12.88 -9.97
C ARG A 84 -3.67 12.08 -9.39
N GLN A 85 -2.85 12.71 -8.59
CA GLN A 85 -1.77 12.02 -7.86
C GLN A 85 -2.35 10.93 -6.94
N ALA A 86 -3.35 11.27 -6.13
CA ALA A 86 -4.00 10.32 -5.24
C ALA A 86 -4.66 9.16 -6.00
N ALA A 87 -5.31 9.44 -7.13
CA ALA A 87 -5.90 8.41 -7.99
C ALA A 87 -4.86 7.39 -8.48
N LEU A 88 -3.74 7.87 -9.00
CA LEU A 88 -2.67 7.02 -9.52
C LEU A 88 -1.94 6.26 -8.41
N ILE A 89 -1.70 6.88 -7.25
CA ILE A 89 -1.16 6.19 -6.06
C ILE A 89 -2.10 5.07 -5.60
N SER A 90 -3.41 5.31 -5.57
CA SER A 90 -4.39 4.27 -5.22
C SER A 90 -4.35 3.09 -6.18
N MET A 91 -4.21 3.34 -7.48
CA MET A 91 -4.02 2.26 -8.48
C MET A 91 -2.71 1.53 -8.27
N ALA A 92 -1.60 2.23 -8.07
CA ALA A 92 -0.29 1.65 -7.82
C ALA A 92 -0.27 0.78 -6.58
N PHE A 93 -0.89 1.26 -5.50
CA PHE A 93 -1.03 0.53 -4.25
C PHE A 93 -1.79 -0.80 -4.43
N ASN A 94 -2.88 -0.77 -5.20
CA ASN A 94 -3.72 -1.94 -5.42
C ASN A 94 -3.12 -2.93 -6.42
N LEU A 95 -2.50 -2.44 -7.49
CA LEU A 95 -2.07 -3.25 -8.64
C LEU A 95 -0.60 -3.68 -8.56
N GLY A 96 0.26 -2.87 -7.96
CA GLY A 96 1.70 -2.99 -8.09
C GLY A 96 2.22 -2.53 -9.46
N LYS A 97 3.54 -2.37 -9.58
CA LYS A 97 4.18 -1.81 -10.77
C LYS A 97 3.92 -2.60 -12.06
N PRO A 98 4.08 -3.94 -12.10
CA PRO A 98 3.89 -4.69 -13.35
C PRO A 98 2.49 -4.56 -13.93
N ARG A 99 1.46 -4.66 -13.09
CA ARG A 99 0.06 -4.58 -13.52
C ARG A 99 -0.32 -3.16 -13.91
N LEU A 100 0.11 -2.14 -13.16
CA LEU A 100 -0.14 -0.75 -13.52
C LEU A 100 0.58 -0.35 -14.81
N ALA A 101 1.81 -0.81 -15.03
CA ALA A 101 2.54 -0.62 -16.28
C ALA A 101 1.83 -1.22 -17.49
N GLY A 102 1.03 -2.25 -17.29
CA GLY A 102 0.19 -2.87 -18.32
C GLY A 102 -0.94 -2.00 -18.86
N PHE A 103 -1.33 -0.95 -18.15
CA PHE A 103 -2.32 0.05 -18.59
C PHE A 103 -1.69 1.02 -19.62
N ARG A 104 -1.21 0.48 -20.73
CA ARG A 104 -0.41 1.21 -21.74
C ARG A 104 -1.15 2.39 -22.36
N ARG A 105 -2.43 2.21 -22.71
CA ARG A 105 -3.25 3.26 -23.33
C ARG A 105 -3.55 4.38 -22.32
N MET A 106 -3.89 4.02 -21.08
CA MET A 106 -4.08 5.00 -20.00
C MET A 106 -2.79 5.82 -19.78
N ARG A 107 -1.64 5.17 -19.68
CA ARG A 107 -0.35 5.84 -19.51
C ARG A 107 -0.01 6.76 -20.69
N ALA A 108 -0.25 6.33 -21.92
CA ALA A 108 -0.07 7.16 -23.10
C ALA A 108 -0.98 8.39 -23.08
N ALA A 109 -2.23 8.24 -22.67
CA ALA A 109 -3.17 9.36 -22.50
C ALA A 109 -2.70 10.35 -21.43
N ILE A 110 -2.27 9.86 -20.26
CA ILE A 110 -1.72 10.68 -19.17
C ILE A 110 -0.50 11.48 -19.66
N ASN A 111 0.43 10.85 -20.34
CA ASN A 111 1.66 11.50 -20.83
C ASN A 111 1.39 12.57 -21.88
N ARG A 112 0.23 12.55 -22.54
CA ARG A 112 -0.23 13.61 -23.45
C ARG A 112 -1.13 14.64 -22.77
N GLY A 113 -1.39 14.52 -21.48
CA GLY A 113 -2.35 15.36 -20.78
C GLY A 113 -3.83 15.09 -21.12
N ASN A 114 -4.12 13.97 -21.80
CA ASN A 114 -5.49 13.56 -22.11
C ASN A 114 -6.12 12.82 -20.91
N TRP A 115 -6.56 13.56 -19.94
CA TRP A 115 -7.13 13.01 -18.70
C TRP A 115 -8.49 12.35 -18.88
N GLN A 116 -9.29 12.85 -19.84
CA GLN A 116 -10.56 12.19 -20.21
C GLN A 116 -10.29 10.79 -20.78
N GLY A 117 -9.39 10.68 -21.75
CA GLY A 117 -9.00 9.41 -22.32
C GLY A 117 -8.36 8.46 -21.30
N ALA A 118 -7.56 8.99 -20.37
CA ALA A 118 -6.97 8.19 -19.28
C ALA A 118 -8.06 7.59 -18.38
N ALA A 119 -9.07 8.37 -18.02
CA ALA A 119 -10.19 7.91 -17.22
C ALA A 119 -11.02 6.85 -17.96
N ASP A 120 -11.29 7.05 -19.24
CA ASP A 120 -12.02 6.10 -20.07
C ASP A 120 -11.29 4.74 -20.16
N GLU A 121 -9.98 4.76 -20.33
CA GLU A 121 -9.16 3.54 -20.36
C GLU A 121 -9.13 2.83 -18.98
N ALA A 122 -9.14 3.57 -17.88
CA ALA A 122 -9.25 2.99 -16.54
C ALA A 122 -10.61 2.28 -16.35
N GLU A 123 -11.72 2.92 -16.75
CA GLU A 123 -13.08 2.37 -16.64
C GLU A 123 -13.32 1.18 -17.56
N ASN A 124 -12.70 1.15 -18.74
CA ASN A 124 -12.84 0.06 -19.72
C ASN A 124 -11.94 -1.15 -19.42
N SER A 125 -11.24 -1.16 -18.32
CA SER A 125 -10.31 -2.23 -17.97
C SER A 125 -10.99 -3.42 -17.27
N LEU A 126 -10.32 -4.58 -17.30
CA LEU A 126 -10.73 -5.73 -16.49
C LEU A 126 -10.67 -5.39 -14.98
N TRP A 127 -9.70 -4.58 -14.58
CA TRP A 127 -9.58 -4.10 -13.21
C TRP A 127 -10.83 -3.32 -12.74
N ALA A 128 -11.41 -2.49 -13.61
CA ALA A 128 -12.65 -1.77 -13.30
C ALA A 128 -13.82 -2.72 -13.06
N ARG A 129 -13.91 -3.81 -13.80
CA ARG A 129 -14.94 -4.84 -13.58
C ARG A 129 -14.81 -5.53 -12.23
N GLN A 130 -13.59 -5.68 -11.73
CA GLN A 130 -13.29 -6.31 -10.44
C GLN A 130 -13.46 -5.36 -9.24
N THR A 131 -13.23 -4.08 -9.44
CA THR A 131 -13.17 -3.08 -8.34
C THR A 131 -14.32 -2.07 -8.32
N ARG A 132 -15.17 -2.05 -9.34
CA ARG A 132 -16.38 -1.21 -9.51
C ARG A 132 -16.27 0.20 -8.93
N HIS A 133 -16.68 0.41 -7.65
CA HIS A 133 -16.69 1.74 -7.01
C HIS A 133 -15.31 2.41 -7.00
N ARG A 134 -14.25 1.65 -6.78
CA ARG A 134 -12.89 2.20 -6.84
C ARG A 134 -12.56 2.74 -8.22
N ALA A 135 -12.88 1.99 -9.28
CA ALA A 135 -12.62 2.43 -10.65
C ALA A 135 -13.39 3.70 -11.01
N THR A 136 -14.65 3.81 -10.59
CA THR A 136 -15.48 5.00 -10.80
C THR A 136 -14.91 6.22 -10.07
N ASP A 137 -14.50 6.08 -8.81
CA ASP A 137 -13.89 7.18 -8.04
C ASP A 137 -12.55 7.61 -8.65
N ILE A 138 -11.71 6.65 -9.04
CA ILE A 138 -10.44 6.92 -9.72
C ILE A 138 -10.65 7.69 -11.03
N ALA A 139 -11.58 7.24 -11.87
CA ALA A 139 -11.89 7.90 -13.13
C ALA A 139 -12.40 9.35 -12.93
N ALA A 140 -13.27 9.57 -11.93
CA ALA A 140 -13.74 10.91 -11.59
C ALA A 140 -12.59 11.84 -11.16
N ARG A 141 -11.65 11.33 -10.37
CA ARG A 141 -10.45 12.08 -9.96
C ARG A 141 -9.52 12.39 -11.13
N LEU A 142 -9.33 11.44 -12.06
CA LEU A 142 -8.55 11.67 -13.28
C LEU A 142 -9.18 12.76 -14.14
N ARG A 143 -10.50 12.75 -14.30
CA ARG A 143 -11.25 13.81 -15.03
C ARG A 143 -11.23 15.16 -14.32
N GLY A 144 -11.02 15.19 -13.00
CA GLY A 144 -11.11 16.40 -12.19
C GLY A 144 -12.54 16.78 -11.77
N VAL A 145 -13.48 15.84 -11.77
CA VAL A 145 -14.91 16.03 -11.44
C VAL A 145 -15.32 15.33 -10.13
N HIS A 146 -14.37 14.89 -9.32
CA HIS A 146 -14.65 14.28 -8.02
C HIS A 146 -15.18 15.31 -7.02
N LYS A 147 -16.14 14.91 -6.20
CA LYS A 147 -16.51 15.69 -5.01
C LYS A 147 -15.44 15.49 -3.94
N PRO A 148 -15.06 16.56 -3.22
CA PRO A 148 -14.11 16.47 -2.11
C PRO A 148 -14.62 15.57 -0.98
#